data_d70b541f3e82a86cecd921ba1f60a607
#
_entry.id   d70b541f3e82a86cecd921ba1f60a607
#
_cell.length_a   1.000
_cell.length_b   1.000
_cell.length_c   1.000
_cell.angle_alpha   90.00
_cell.angle_beta   90.00
_cell.angle_gamma   90.00
#
_symmetry.space_group_name_H-M   'P 1'
#
loop_
_entity.id
_entity.type
_entity.pdbx_description
1 polymer ?
#
loop_
_entity_poly.entity_id
_entity_poly.type
_entity_poly.pdbx_seq_one_letter_code
_entity_poly.pdbx_strand_id
1 'polypeptide(L)'
;KMRTGRSEVWERCGRQVNGEGWYVMGKVIALGREFGSNGRKIAQDLAEHLGIKYYDKDLITLAAQKKNIPKEKLEEVDEKRESPWRYSFDENMAMERQFHYEPLNDVLFNAQAEIIEEAARNEDCVIVGRCANYILRDKPDCRSVFIYAPMETRIKTIRARTVWDERGAEQLIKKVDKQRKYYYNNYTDEKWGSMKGYDLCLDSSRFTREQILEILTALYHTIG
;
A
#
# COMPACT_ATOMS: atom_id res chain seq x y z
N LYS A 1 1.00 20.62 1.08
CA LYS A 1 0.62 20.73 2.52
C LYS A 1 -0.88 20.50 2.64
N MET A 2 -1.29 19.24 2.62
CA MET A 2 -2.67 18.86 2.96
C MET A 2 -2.68 18.45 4.44
N ARG A 3 -2.88 19.40 5.31
CA ARG A 3 -2.86 19.19 6.76
C ARG A 3 -4.05 19.86 7.43
N THR A 4 -5.27 19.53 7.07
CA THR A 4 -6.45 19.82 7.94
C THR A 4 -7.69 19.32 7.24
N GLY A 5 -8.34 18.33 7.75
CA GLY A 5 -9.65 17.89 7.29
C GLY A 5 -9.91 16.38 7.24
N ARG A 6 -8.87 15.51 7.35
CA ARG A 6 -9.09 14.06 7.25
C ARG A 6 -9.69 13.43 8.52
N SER A 7 -9.32 13.88 9.71
CA SER A 7 -10.00 13.44 10.95
C SER A 7 -11.49 13.77 10.94
N GLU A 8 -11.86 14.95 10.43
CA GLU A 8 -13.27 15.35 10.27
C GLU A 8 -14.02 14.54 9.20
N VAL A 9 -13.31 13.94 8.23
CA VAL A 9 -13.91 13.08 7.20
C VAL A 9 -14.38 11.76 7.80
N TRP A 10 -13.61 11.17 8.72
CA TRP A 10 -14.01 9.94 9.41
C TRP A 10 -15.17 10.17 10.38
N GLU A 11 -15.28 11.37 10.95
CA GLU A 11 -16.39 11.75 11.83
C GLU A 11 -17.68 12.09 11.06
N ARG A 12 -17.59 12.61 9.83
CA ARG A 12 -18.76 13.01 9.02
C ARG A 12 -19.21 11.97 7.99
N CYS A 13 -18.37 11.04 7.58
CA CYS A 13 -18.77 10.03 6.60
C CYS A 13 -19.63 8.97 7.28
N GLY A 14 -20.90 9.00 6.89
CA GLY A 14 -21.99 8.20 7.42
C GLY A 14 -21.61 6.76 7.70
N ARG A 15 -21.55 6.45 8.97
CA ARG A 15 -21.43 5.13 9.51
C ARG A 15 -22.70 4.37 9.13
N GLN A 16 -22.55 3.21 8.51
CA GLN A 16 -23.71 2.37 8.20
C GLN A 16 -24.22 1.76 9.50
N VAL A 17 -25.49 1.97 9.81
CA VAL A 17 -26.10 1.51 11.06
C VAL A 17 -26.56 0.06 10.83
N ASN A 18 -26.05 -0.90 11.60
CA ASN A 18 -26.68 -2.23 11.67
C ASN A 18 -28.03 -2.08 12.38
N GLY A 19 -28.88 -3.09 12.31
CA GLY A 19 -30.23 -3.08 12.90
C GLY A 19 -30.29 -2.79 14.42
N GLU A 20 -29.14 -2.65 15.10
CA GLU A 20 -28.99 -2.33 16.51
C GLU A 20 -28.48 -0.91 16.77
N GLY A 21 -28.31 -0.07 15.72
CA GLY A 21 -27.90 1.32 15.85
C GLY A 21 -26.41 1.56 16.00
N TRP A 22 -25.55 0.53 15.84
CA TRP A 22 -24.09 0.65 15.89
C TRP A 22 -23.51 0.76 14.50
N TYR A 23 -22.51 1.61 14.39
CA TYR A 23 -21.79 1.83 13.13
C TYR A 23 -20.70 0.76 12.96
N VAL A 24 -20.89 -0.18 12.07
CA VAL A 24 -19.86 -1.16 11.70
C VAL A 24 -18.96 -0.55 10.64
N MET A 25 -17.72 -0.26 10.98
CA MET A 25 -16.68 0.03 10.02
C MET A 25 -15.86 -1.24 9.80
N GLY A 26 -15.45 -1.50 8.57
CA GLY A 26 -14.61 -2.66 8.27
C GLY A 26 -13.28 -2.63 9.04
N LYS A 27 -12.87 -3.78 9.56
CA LYS A 27 -11.55 -3.99 10.17
C LYS A 27 -10.50 -4.12 9.08
N VAL A 28 -9.39 -3.39 9.19
CA VAL A 28 -8.38 -3.34 8.14
C VAL A 28 -7.00 -3.72 8.66
N ILE A 29 -6.31 -4.59 7.94
CA ILE A 29 -4.85 -4.75 8.06
C ILE A 29 -4.17 -4.08 6.85
N ALA A 30 -3.49 -2.95 7.07
CA ALA A 30 -2.71 -2.25 6.07
C ALA A 30 -1.27 -2.76 6.08
N LEU A 31 -0.85 -3.50 5.04
CA LEU A 31 0.41 -4.23 5.04
C LEU A 31 1.45 -3.63 4.08
N GLY A 32 2.52 -3.06 4.65
CA GLY A 32 3.76 -2.71 3.96
C GLY A 32 4.73 -3.90 3.92
N ARG A 33 5.65 -3.92 2.94
CA ARG A 33 6.57 -5.06 2.81
C ARG A 33 7.82 -4.74 1.98
N GLU A 34 8.92 -5.35 2.33
CA GLU A 34 10.10 -5.46 1.47
C GLU A 34 9.89 -6.48 0.34
N PHE A 35 10.59 -6.31 -0.78
CA PHE A 35 10.53 -7.28 -1.88
C PHE A 35 11.30 -8.55 -1.52
N GLY A 36 10.70 -9.71 -1.73
CA GLY A 36 11.27 -11.01 -1.35
C GLY A 36 11.03 -11.43 0.11
N SER A 37 10.40 -10.58 0.95
CA SER A 37 10.04 -10.94 2.34
C SER A 37 8.82 -11.86 2.48
N ASN A 38 8.23 -12.32 1.39
CA ASN A 38 6.96 -13.06 1.37
C ASN A 38 5.73 -12.25 1.83
N GLY A 39 5.85 -10.97 2.17
CA GLY A 39 4.76 -10.17 2.73
C GLY A 39 3.48 -10.19 1.88
N ARG A 40 3.60 -10.24 0.53
CA ARG A 40 2.42 -10.38 -0.35
C ARG A 40 1.68 -11.71 -0.14
N LYS A 41 2.43 -12.81 -0.07
CA LYS A 41 1.85 -14.14 0.14
C LYS A 41 1.24 -14.25 1.54
N ILE A 42 1.93 -13.73 2.54
CA ILE A 42 1.45 -13.66 3.93
C ILE A 42 0.12 -12.90 4.01
N ALA A 43 0.02 -11.75 3.35
CA ALA A 43 -1.21 -10.96 3.33
C ALA A 43 -2.37 -11.69 2.65
N GLN A 44 -2.09 -12.40 1.55
CA GLN A 44 -3.08 -13.21 0.86
C GLN A 44 -3.57 -14.37 1.74
N ASP A 45 -2.64 -15.09 2.37
CA ASP A 45 -2.94 -16.20 3.27
C ASP A 45 -3.73 -15.75 4.50
N LEU A 46 -3.42 -14.56 5.04
CA LEU A 46 -4.16 -13.97 6.14
C LEU A 46 -5.61 -13.65 5.73
N ALA A 47 -5.81 -13.02 4.59
CA ALA A 47 -7.13 -12.70 4.10
C ALA A 47 -7.97 -13.97 3.85
N GLU A 48 -7.36 -15.01 3.28
CA GLU A 48 -7.99 -16.32 3.08
C GLU A 48 -8.34 -16.99 4.41
N HIS A 49 -7.41 -16.98 5.38
CA HIS A 49 -7.61 -17.55 6.71
C HIS A 49 -8.75 -16.88 7.50
N LEU A 50 -8.86 -15.55 7.40
CA LEU A 50 -9.89 -14.76 8.07
C LEU A 50 -11.20 -14.70 7.28
N GLY A 51 -11.24 -15.16 6.03
CA GLY A 51 -12.41 -15.06 5.15
C GLY A 51 -12.77 -13.63 4.75
N ILE A 52 -11.78 -12.72 4.70
CA ILE A 52 -11.97 -11.29 4.40
C ILE A 52 -11.38 -10.92 3.04
N LYS A 53 -11.69 -9.70 2.56
CA LYS A 53 -11.21 -9.22 1.25
C LYS A 53 -9.71 -8.98 1.22
N TYR A 54 -9.13 -9.19 0.05
CA TYR A 54 -7.71 -8.94 -0.22
C TYR A 54 -7.56 -7.92 -1.35
N TYR A 55 -6.81 -6.85 -1.09
CA TYR A 55 -6.51 -5.79 -2.06
C TYR A 55 -5.00 -5.63 -2.27
N ASP A 56 -4.55 -5.72 -3.52
CA ASP A 56 -3.14 -5.48 -3.92
C ASP A 56 -3.11 -4.72 -5.26
N LYS A 57 -2.76 -5.40 -6.34
CA LYS A 57 -2.65 -4.78 -7.68
C LYS A 57 -3.99 -4.29 -8.22
N ASP A 58 -5.07 -4.90 -7.81
CA ASP A 58 -6.42 -4.56 -8.27
C ASP A 58 -6.83 -3.13 -7.93
N LEU A 59 -6.25 -2.54 -6.87
CA LEU A 59 -6.46 -1.13 -6.54
C LEU A 59 -6.09 -0.18 -7.69
N ILE A 60 -5.06 -0.49 -8.48
CA ILE A 60 -4.68 0.30 -9.66
C ILE A 60 -5.76 0.22 -10.72
N THR A 61 -6.23 -1.00 -10.99
CA THR A 61 -7.26 -1.25 -12.01
C THR A 61 -8.58 -0.59 -11.64
N LEU A 62 -8.99 -0.70 -10.39
CA LEU A 62 -10.21 -0.06 -9.86
C LEU A 62 -10.10 1.47 -9.92
N ALA A 63 -8.96 2.04 -9.51
CA ALA A 63 -8.72 3.47 -9.58
C ALA A 63 -8.80 4.01 -11.02
N ALA A 64 -8.24 3.26 -11.96
CA ALA A 64 -8.31 3.58 -13.37
C ALA A 64 -9.72 3.57 -13.92
N GLN A 65 -10.50 2.55 -13.59
CA GLN A 65 -11.90 2.44 -13.99
C GLN A 65 -12.72 3.60 -13.42
N LYS A 66 -12.53 3.93 -12.12
CA LYS A 66 -13.24 5.03 -11.45
C LYS A 66 -12.97 6.41 -12.09
N LYS A 67 -11.77 6.62 -12.62
CA LYS A 67 -11.37 7.88 -13.27
C LYS A 67 -11.38 7.83 -14.80
N ASN A 68 -11.89 6.75 -15.42
CA ASN A 68 -11.90 6.53 -16.87
C ASN A 68 -10.51 6.67 -17.51
N ILE A 69 -9.46 6.23 -16.82
CA ILE A 69 -8.09 6.27 -17.30
C ILE A 69 -7.84 5.02 -18.17
N PRO A 70 -7.40 5.16 -19.43
CA PRO A 70 -7.08 4.02 -20.28
C PRO A 70 -5.98 3.13 -19.66
N LYS A 71 -6.14 1.80 -19.76
CA LYS A 71 -5.17 0.83 -19.19
C LYS A 71 -3.75 1.04 -19.71
N GLU A 72 -3.61 1.38 -20.97
CA GLU A 72 -2.31 1.63 -21.62
C GLU A 72 -1.54 2.77 -20.94
N LYS A 73 -2.25 3.81 -20.52
CA LYS A 73 -1.65 4.94 -19.76
C LYS A 73 -1.25 4.55 -18.33
N LEU A 74 -1.90 3.55 -17.75
CA LEU A 74 -1.57 3.08 -16.40
C LEU A 74 -0.31 2.23 -16.39
N GLU A 75 -0.17 1.33 -17.36
CA GLU A 75 1.03 0.52 -17.52
C GLU A 75 2.25 1.42 -17.79
N GLU A 76 2.09 2.44 -18.64
CA GLU A 76 3.13 3.45 -18.84
C GLU A 76 3.54 4.20 -17.56
N VAL A 77 2.58 4.51 -16.68
CA VAL A 77 2.85 5.23 -15.43
C VAL A 77 3.50 4.30 -14.39
N ASP A 78 3.08 3.04 -14.32
CA ASP A 78 3.65 2.05 -13.41
C ASP A 78 5.06 1.63 -13.85
N GLU A 79 5.33 1.53 -15.15
CA GLU A 79 6.64 1.20 -15.73
C GLU A 79 7.59 2.41 -15.82
N LYS A 80 7.09 3.60 -16.18
CA LYS A 80 7.91 4.82 -16.34
C LYS A 80 8.38 5.46 -15.03
N ARG A 81 7.97 4.95 -13.87
CA ARG A 81 8.52 5.33 -12.56
C ARG A 81 10.00 4.99 -12.35
N GLU A 82 10.65 4.42 -13.33
CA GLU A 82 12.04 4.00 -13.23
C GLU A 82 13.07 5.12 -13.42
N SER A 83 12.70 6.34 -13.85
CA SER A 83 13.68 7.41 -14.10
C SER A 83 13.41 8.67 -13.29
N PRO A 84 14.22 8.95 -12.25
CA PRO A 84 14.22 10.25 -11.56
C PRO A 84 14.62 11.42 -12.47
N TRP A 85 15.18 11.14 -13.65
CA TRP A 85 15.77 12.12 -14.58
C TRP A 85 14.78 12.66 -15.63
N ARG A 86 13.51 12.27 -15.63
CA ARG A 86 12.53 12.80 -16.59
C ARG A 86 11.87 14.12 -16.22
N TYR A 87 12.23 14.68 -15.08
CA TYR A 87 12.05 16.10 -14.83
C TYR A 87 13.30 16.85 -15.30
N SER A 88 13.67 16.73 -16.56
CA SER A 88 14.40 17.81 -17.22
C SER A 88 13.42 18.97 -17.37
N PHE A 89 13.57 19.88 -16.47
CA PHE A 89 12.93 21.17 -16.43
C PHE A 89 13.25 21.87 -17.75
N ASP A 90 12.32 21.86 -18.67
CA ASP A 90 12.37 22.74 -19.82
C ASP A 90 11.85 24.10 -19.35
N GLU A 91 12.78 24.94 -18.89
CA GLU A 91 12.50 26.28 -18.34
C GLU A 91 11.73 27.20 -19.30
N ASN A 92 11.66 26.84 -20.58
CA ASN A 92 10.95 27.62 -21.59
C ASN A 92 9.44 27.33 -21.69
N MET A 93 8.91 26.30 -21.01
CA MET A 93 7.47 26.02 -20.99
C MET A 93 6.73 26.52 -19.73
N ALA A 94 7.42 27.16 -18.80
CA ALA A 94 6.85 27.57 -17.50
C ALA A 94 5.91 28.79 -17.58
N MET A 95 5.79 29.45 -18.73
CA MET A 95 5.09 30.75 -18.80
C MET A 95 3.68 30.73 -19.37
N GLU A 96 3.14 29.62 -19.84
CA GLU A 96 1.83 29.62 -20.54
C GLU A 96 0.74 28.64 -20.02
N ARG A 97 0.94 27.92 -18.90
CA ARG A 97 -0.12 27.02 -18.40
C ARG A 97 -0.50 27.29 -16.96
N GLN A 98 -1.28 28.32 -16.72
CA GLN A 98 -2.14 28.49 -15.55
C GLN A 98 -3.38 27.57 -15.62
N PHE A 99 -3.23 26.32 -16.04
CA PHE A 99 -4.26 25.31 -15.87
C PHE A 99 -3.79 24.36 -14.77
N HIS A 100 -4.66 24.05 -13.83
CA HIS A 100 -4.47 23.04 -12.78
C HIS A 100 -4.30 21.66 -13.44
N TYR A 101 -3.12 21.38 -13.96
CA TYR A 101 -2.76 20.08 -14.50
C TYR A 101 -2.23 19.24 -13.35
N GLU A 102 -3.10 18.45 -12.72
CA GLU A 102 -2.63 17.40 -11.80
C GLU A 102 -1.85 16.37 -12.62
N PRO A 103 -0.58 16.06 -12.26
CA PRO A 103 0.15 14.99 -12.90
C PRO A 103 -0.65 13.68 -12.82
N LEU A 104 -0.64 12.85 -13.88
CA LEU A 104 -1.40 11.59 -13.93
C LEU A 104 -1.12 10.69 -12.71
N ASN A 105 0.10 10.76 -12.17
CA ASN A 105 0.50 10.05 -10.95
C ASN A 105 -0.30 10.49 -9.71
N ASP A 106 -0.57 11.79 -9.58
CA ASP A 106 -1.31 12.34 -8.44
C ASP A 106 -2.80 12.01 -8.57
N VAL A 107 -3.35 12.09 -9.79
CA VAL A 107 -4.72 11.65 -10.09
C VAL A 107 -4.90 10.17 -9.72
N LEU A 108 -3.93 9.33 -10.09
CA LEU A 108 -3.98 7.91 -9.79
C LEU A 108 -3.82 7.63 -8.28
N PHE A 109 -2.92 8.36 -7.60
CA PHE A 109 -2.78 8.24 -6.15
C PHE A 109 -4.06 8.63 -5.42
N ASN A 110 -4.66 9.77 -5.78
CA ASN A 110 -5.91 10.23 -5.18
C ASN A 110 -7.05 9.24 -5.41
N ALA A 111 -7.17 8.69 -6.63
CA ALA A 111 -8.16 7.66 -6.92
C ALA A 111 -7.95 6.37 -6.11
N GLN A 112 -6.70 5.95 -5.93
CA GLN A 112 -6.37 4.79 -5.08
C GLN A 112 -6.71 5.07 -3.61
N ALA A 113 -6.43 6.28 -3.12
CA ALA A 113 -6.77 6.66 -1.75
C ALA A 113 -8.29 6.62 -1.52
N GLU A 114 -9.09 7.16 -2.44
CA GLU A 114 -10.56 7.08 -2.38
C GLU A 114 -11.06 5.63 -2.29
N ILE A 115 -10.50 4.71 -3.08
CA ILE A 115 -10.89 3.30 -3.08
C ILE A 115 -10.46 2.60 -1.78
N ILE A 116 -9.25 2.89 -1.28
CA ILE A 116 -8.76 2.37 -0.01
C ILE A 116 -9.67 2.81 1.14
N GLU A 117 -10.06 4.09 1.17
CA GLU A 117 -10.98 4.62 2.17
C GLU A 117 -12.38 4.02 2.05
N GLU A 118 -12.86 3.79 0.83
CA GLU A 118 -14.16 3.17 0.56
C GLU A 118 -14.18 1.69 1.00
N ALA A 119 -13.16 0.90 0.64
CA ALA A 119 -13.01 -0.48 1.09
C ALA A 119 -12.96 -0.57 2.62
N ALA A 120 -12.16 0.29 3.25
CA ALA A 120 -12.01 0.35 4.71
C ALA A 120 -13.30 0.73 5.46
N ARG A 121 -14.25 1.41 4.81
CA ARG A 121 -15.57 1.72 5.40
C ARG A 121 -16.55 0.58 5.28
N ASN A 122 -16.48 -0.17 4.19
CA ASN A 122 -17.57 -1.06 3.81
C ASN A 122 -17.33 -2.53 4.19
N GLU A 123 -16.06 -2.94 4.37
CA GLU A 123 -15.75 -4.35 4.55
C GLU A 123 -14.44 -4.61 5.29
N ASP A 124 -14.35 -5.77 5.92
CA ASP A 124 -13.12 -6.27 6.51
C ASP A 124 -12.15 -6.66 5.41
N CYS A 125 -10.90 -6.15 5.48
CA CYS A 125 -9.96 -6.39 4.40
C CYS A 125 -8.48 -6.33 4.82
N VAL A 126 -7.64 -6.97 4.00
CA VAL A 126 -6.19 -6.81 4.00
C VAL A 126 -5.79 -6.00 2.76
N ILE A 127 -5.15 -4.85 2.96
CA ILE A 127 -4.71 -3.95 1.88
C ILE A 127 -3.18 -3.93 1.82
N VAL A 128 -2.61 -4.20 0.64
CA VAL A 128 -1.17 -4.38 0.48
C VAL A 128 -0.52 -3.22 -0.26
N GLY A 129 0.29 -2.41 0.44
CA GLY A 129 1.03 -1.29 -0.12
C GLY A 129 0.18 -0.05 -0.40
N ARG A 130 0.55 0.70 -1.45
CA ARG A 130 -0.16 1.93 -1.91
C ARG A 130 -0.37 2.97 -0.81
N CYS A 131 0.58 3.06 0.12
CA CYS A 131 0.51 3.97 1.27
C CYS A 131 -0.74 3.76 2.16
N ALA A 132 -1.36 2.56 2.15
CA ALA A 132 -2.59 2.30 2.89
C ALA A 132 -2.44 2.57 4.39
N ASN A 133 -1.30 2.22 5.00
CA ASN A 133 -0.99 2.54 6.39
C ASN A 133 -1.02 4.05 6.67
N TYR A 134 -0.57 4.88 5.72
CA TYR A 134 -0.60 6.33 5.85
C TYR A 134 -1.98 6.91 5.58
N ILE A 135 -2.68 6.41 4.55
CA ILE A 135 -4.03 6.84 4.19
C ILE A 135 -5.00 6.55 5.35
N LEU A 136 -4.86 5.39 5.99
CA LEU A 136 -5.75 4.92 7.07
C LEU A 136 -5.21 5.15 8.49
N ARG A 137 -4.14 5.94 8.67
CA ARG A 137 -3.48 6.13 9.96
C ARG A 137 -4.39 6.67 11.07
N ASP A 138 -5.39 7.45 10.69
CA ASP A 138 -6.35 8.05 11.62
C ASP A 138 -7.61 7.17 11.83
N LYS A 139 -7.67 5.99 11.18
CA LYS A 139 -8.79 5.04 11.30
C LYS A 139 -8.57 4.12 12.51
N PRO A 140 -9.44 4.15 13.55
CA PRO A 140 -9.27 3.33 14.76
C PRO A 140 -9.33 1.83 14.47
N ASP A 141 -10.11 1.42 13.46
CA ASP A 141 -10.30 0.03 13.05
C ASP A 141 -9.28 -0.42 11.99
N CYS A 142 -8.10 0.19 11.97
CA CYS A 142 -6.97 -0.20 11.14
C CYS A 142 -5.76 -0.57 12.00
N ARG A 143 -5.05 -1.64 11.60
CA ARG A 143 -3.70 -1.93 12.10
C ARG A 143 -2.75 -1.98 10.94
N SER A 144 -1.63 -1.32 11.10
CA SER A 144 -0.57 -1.22 10.09
C SER A 144 0.56 -2.20 10.41
N VAL A 145 0.96 -2.98 9.40
CA VAL A 145 1.98 -4.03 9.54
C VAL A 145 3.07 -3.83 8.50
N PHE A 146 4.33 -4.00 8.87
CA PHE A 146 5.45 -4.05 7.93
C PHE A 146 6.17 -5.39 7.99
N ILE A 147 6.24 -6.10 6.86
CA ILE A 147 6.93 -7.38 6.74
C ILE A 147 8.28 -7.18 6.07
N TYR A 148 9.35 -7.56 6.76
CA TYR A 148 10.71 -7.47 6.25
C TYR A 148 11.44 -8.81 6.41
N ALA A 149 12.65 -8.92 5.84
CA ALA A 149 13.55 -10.05 6.06
C ALA A 149 15.00 -9.66 5.72
N PRO A 150 16.00 -10.36 6.26
CA PRO A 150 17.40 -10.21 5.85
C PRO A 150 17.60 -10.43 4.35
N MET A 151 18.55 -9.68 3.75
CA MET A 151 18.82 -9.72 2.31
C MET A 151 19.05 -11.16 1.80
N GLU A 152 19.79 -11.95 2.52
CA GLU A 152 20.08 -13.36 2.15
C GLU A 152 18.80 -14.19 2.02
N THR A 153 17.87 -14.04 2.95
CA THR A 153 16.56 -14.74 2.91
C THR A 153 15.74 -14.30 1.73
N ARG A 154 15.73 -12.98 1.45
CA ARG A 154 15.01 -12.40 0.32
C ARG A 154 15.58 -12.86 -1.02
N ILE A 155 16.90 -12.93 -1.15
CA ILE A 155 17.58 -13.48 -2.33
C ILE A 155 17.18 -14.94 -2.56
N LYS A 156 17.22 -15.78 -1.52
CA LYS A 156 16.76 -17.19 -1.61
C LYS A 156 15.31 -17.28 -2.10
N THR A 157 14.43 -16.44 -1.56
CA THR A 157 13.01 -16.38 -1.95
C THR A 157 12.83 -16.00 -3.43
N ILE A 158 13.58 -15.02 -3.92
CA ILE A 158 13.47 -14.57 -5.32
C ILE A 158 14.06 -15.61 -6.27
N ARG A 159 15.21 -16.19 -5.95
CA ARG A 159 15.82 -17.27 -6.76
C ARG A 159 14.93 -18.49 -6.90
N ALA A 160 14.19 -18.84 -5.85
CA ALA A 160 13.24 -19.96 -5.91
C ALA A 160 12.05 -19.72 -6.86
N ARG A 161 11.81 -18.47 -7.28
CA ARG A 161 10.66 -18.06 -8.13
C ARG A 161 11.05 -17.54 -9.49
N THR A 162 12.32 -17.34 -9.74
CA THR A 162 12.84 -16.70 -10.95
C THR A 162 14.07 -17.41 -11.46
N VAL A 163 14.48 -17.08 -12.69
CA VAL A 163 15.71 -17.60 -13.30
C VAL A 163 16.97 -16.79 -12.94
N TRP A 164 16.83 -15.78 -12.07
CA TRP A 164 17.95 -14.93 -11.69
C TRP A 164 18.97 -15.68 -10.83
N ASP A 165 20.25 -15.42 -11.07
CA ASP A 165 21.33 -15.77 -10.16
C ASP A 165 21.27 -14.91 -8.87
N GLU A 166 22.18 -15.13 -7.95
CA GLU A 166 22.23 -14.41 -6.67
C GLU A 166 22.40 -12.91 -6.85
N ARG A 167 23.31 -12.50 -7.75
CA ARG A 167 23.58 -11.09 -8.05
C ARG A 167 22.40 -10.41 -8.72
N GLY A 168 21.76 -11.07 -9.68
CA GLY A 168 20.58 -10.57 -10.36
C GLY A 168 19.39 -10.44 -9.41
N ALA A 169 19.18 -11.42 -8.53
CA ALA A 169 18.15 -11.39 -7.51
C ALA A 169 18.36 -10.22 -6.53
N GLU A 170 19.60 -9.99 -6.07
CA GLU A 170 19.94 -8.87 -5.19
C GLU A 170 19.68 -7.51 -5.86
N GLN A 171 20.10 -7.36 -7.13
CA GLN A 171 19.86 -6.13 -7.90
C GLN A 171 18.35 -5.87 -8.08
N LEU A 172 17.57 -6.90 -8.38
CA LEU A 172 16.13 -6.80 -8.51
C LEU A 172 15.47 -6.37 -7.19
N ILE A 173 15.89 -6.96 -6.07
CA ILE A 173 15.41 -6.60 -4.73
C ILE A 173 15.67 -5.12 -4.45
N LYS A 174 16.90 -4.67 -4.63
CA LYS A 174 17.30 -3.27 -4.42
C LYS A 174 16.51 -2.30 -5.32
N LYS A 175 16.30 -2.67 -6.59
CA LYS A 175 15.53 -1.87 -7.56
C LYS A 175 14.08 -1.71 -7.08
N VAL A 176 13.39 -2.79 -6.76
CA VAL A 176 11.98 -2.77 -6.36
C VAL A 176 11.78 -2.04 -5.04
N ASP A 177 12.65 -2.27 -4.05
CA ASP A 177 12.56 -1.55 -2.76
C ASP A 177 12.84 -0.06 -2.91
N LYS A 178 13.80 0.33 -3.79
CA LYS A 178 14.05 1.74 -4.12
C LYS A 178 12.81 2.41 -4.72
N GLN A 179 12.10 1.73 -5.62
CA GLN A 179 10.85 2.23 -6.22
C GLN A 179 9.75 2.41 -5.17
N ARG A 180 9.56 1.41 -4.28
CA ARG A 180 8.59 1.50 -3.18
C ARG A 180 8.89 2.64 -2.23
N LYS A 181 10.16 2.77 -1.83
CA LYS A 181 10.65 3.85 -0.99
C LYS A 181 10.40 5.22 -1.63
N TYR A 182 10.72 5.36 -2.92
CA TYR A 182 10.48 6.60 -3.65
C TYR A 182 8.98 6.95 -3.67
N TYR A 183 8.14 5.98 -4.04
CA TYR A 183 6.70 6.18 -4.08
C TYR A 183 6.13 6.59 -2.73
N TYR A 184 6.46 5.85 -1.68
CA TYR A 184 5.96 6.11 -0.32
C TYR A 184 6.41 7.48 0.19
N ASN A 185 7.71 7.77 0.09
CA ASN A 185 8.26 9.04 0.59
C ASN A 185 7.78 10.26 -0.22
N ASN A 186 7.35 10.07 -1.49
CA ASN A 186 6.81 11.16 -2.30
C ASN A 186 5.38 11.52 -1.92
N TYR A 187 4.57 10.52 -1.53
CA TYR A 187 3.16 10.71 -1.21
C TYR A 187 2.87 10.81 0.28
N THR A 188 3.85 10.61 1.12
CA THR A 188 3.72 10.71 2.57
C THR A 188 4.84 11.58 3.15
N ASP A 189 4.63 12.13 4.34
CA ASP A 189 5.68 12.86 5.08
C ASP A 189 6.60 11.91 5.87
N GLU A 190 6.50 10.59 5.63
CA GLU A 190 7.17 9.54 6.39
C GLU A 190 8.21 8.80 5.57
N LYS A 191 9.09 8.06 6.26
CA LYS A 191 10.09 7.20 5.62
C LYS A 191 9.56 5.79 5.48
N TRP A 192 9.58 5.26 4.25
CA TRP A 192 9.21 3.87 4.00
C TRP A 192 10.02 2.88 4.85
N GLY A 193 9.31 1.93 5.48
CA GLY A 193 9.92 0.93 6.37
C GLY A 193 10.39 1.47 7.72
N SER A 194 10.05 2.71 8.07
CA SER A 194 10.28 3.23 9.41
C SER A 194 9.33 2.57 10.41
N MET A 195 9.86 1.98 11.47
CA MET A 195 9.06 1.34 12.53
C MET A 195 7.99 2.27 13.13
N LYS A 196 8.22 3.59 13.12
CA LYS A 196 7.27 4.57 13.67
C LYS A 196 5.98 4.71 12.88
N GLY A 197 5.97 4.26 11.63
CA GLY A 197 4.80 4.32 10.75
C GLY A 197 3.96 3.04 10.77
N TYR A 198 4.26 2.08 11.66
CA TYR A 198 3.57 0.79 11.71
C TYR A 198 3.32 0.34 13.15
N ASP A 199 2.17 -0.29 13.39
CA ASP A 199 1.82 -0.86 14.69
C ASP A 199 2.61 -2.15 14.97
N LEU A 200 2.97 -2.91 13.91
CA LEU A 200 3.76 -4.13 14.00
C LEU A 200 4.78 -4.20 12.86
N CYS A 201 6.06 -4.44 13.19
CA CYS A 201 7.10 -4.78 12.24
C CYS A 201 7.58 -6.22 12.50
N LEU A 202 7.53 -7.09 11.48
CA LEU A 202 7.79 -8.51 11.63
C LEU A 202 8.86 -8.99 10.65
N ASP A 203 9.90 -9.63 11.19
CA ASP A 203 10.91 -10.35 10.41
C ASP A 203 10.38 -11.73 10.01
N SER A 204 9.99 -11.88 8.75
CA SER A 204 9.42 -13.13 8.24
C SER A 204 10.42 -14.28 8.16
N SER A 205 11.72 -14.05 8.39
CA SER A 205 12.73 -15.12 8.45
C SER A 205 12.79 -15.82 9.81
N ARG A 206 12.18 -15.25 10.84
CA ARG A 206 12.25 -15.74 12.22
C ARG A 206 11.08 -16.63 12.62
N PHE A 207 10.05 -16.70 11.80
CA PHE A 207 8.80 -17.38 12.12
C PHE A 207 8.41 -18.31 10.97
N THR A 208 7.70 -19.39 11.29
CA THR A 208 7.03 -20.19 10.27
C THR A 208 5.82 -19.45 9.71
N ARG A 209 5.30 -19.90 8.57
CA ARG A 209 4.11 -19.32 7.97
C ARG A 209 2.91 -19.33 8.94
N GLU A 210 2.73 -20.45 9.64
CA GLU A 210 1.65 -20.66 10.60
C GLU A 210 1.77 -19.69 11.77
N GLN A 211 2.97 -19.52 12.34
CA GLN A 211 3.23 -18.57 13.42
C GLN A 211 2.96 -17.13 13.00
N ILE A 212 3.33 -16.77 11.77
CA ILE A 212 3.03 -15.41 11.24
C ILE A 212 1.52 -15.20 11.15
N LEU A 213 0.77 -16.19 10.65
CA LEU A 213 -0.68 -16.11 10.56
C LEU A 213 -1.33 -15.99 11.94
N GLU A 214 -0.87 -16.74 12.93
CA GLU A 214 -1.35 -16.64 14.31
C GLU A 214 -1.13 -15.23 14.89
N ILE A 215 0.09 -14.68 14.72
CA ILE A 215 0.43 -13.32 15.18
C ILE A 215 -0.48 -12.28 14.52
N LEU A 216 -0.65 -12.35 13.21
CA LEU A 216 -1.46 -11.38 12.46
C LEU A 216 -2.97 -11.54 12.72
N THR A 217 -3.43 -12.76 12.94
CA THR A 217 -4.81 -13.06 13.35
C THR A 217 -5.08 -12.49 14.74
N ALA A 218 -4.16 -12.68 15.68
CA ALA A 218 -4.27 -12.08 17.01
C ALA A 218 -4.31 -10.53 16.92
N LEU A 219 -3.46 -9.93 16.08
CA LEU A 219 -3.47 -8.49 15.84
C LEU A 219 -4.81 -8.02 15.26
N TYR A 220 -5.37 -8.75 14.27
CA TYR A 220 -6.67 -8.44 13.68
C TYR A 220 -7.79 -8.45 14.72
N HIS A 221 -7.77 -9.38 15.67
CA HIS A 221 -8.76 -9.45 16.75
C HIS A 221 -8.62 -8.36 17.81
N THR A 222 -7.53 -7.59 17.82
CA THR A 222 -7.42 -6.36 18.66
C THR A 222 -8.17 -5.17 18.07
N ILE A 223 -8.65 -5.27 16.84
CA ILE A 223 -9.44 -4.24 16.21
C ILE A 223 -10.87 -4.35 16.77
N GLY A 224 -11.30 -3.32 17.44
CA GLY A 224 -12.41 -3.23 18.34
C GLY A 224 -13.76 -3.33 17.95
#